data_485005f68947eb0abd5af43373152212
#
_entry.id   485005f68947eb0abd5af43373152212
#
_cell.length_a   1.000
_cell.length_b   1.000
_cell.length_c   1.000
_cell.angle_alpha   90.00
_cell.angle_beta   90.00
_cell.angle_gamma   90.00
#
_symmetry.space_group_name_H-M   'P 1'
#
loop_
_entity.id
_entity.type
_entity.pdbx_description
1 polymer ?
#
loop_
_entity_poly.entity_id
_entity_poly.type
_entity_poly.pdbx_seq_one_letter_code
_entity_poly.pdbx_strand_id
1 'polypeptide(L)'
;DVLSLGQDRLWRRAVLKADDARPGDKILDIAAGAGTSSEPFVDAGADVVPADFSLGMLRVGKKRRDDLGFTAADAMRLPFADNSFDAVTMSFGLRNVADVDDALGEFARVARPGGRLVICEFSAPTNKAFRTVYTEYLMRALPPVARKVSSNPDSYVYLAESIRAWPDQRALAEQVRAAGWDQVAWRNLSGGIVALHRAIKG
;
A
#
# COMPACT_ATOMS: atom_id res chain seq x y z
N ASP A 1 -15.83 -0.91 -4.32
CA ASP A 1 -15.02 0.11 -5.00
C ASP A 1 -15.10 -0.05 -6.51
N VAL A 2 -15.63 0.98 -7.18
CA VAL A 2 -15.92 0.96 -8.64
C VAL A 2 -14.64 0.82 -9.47
N LEU A 3 -13.50 1.29 -8.95
CA LEU A 3 -12.19 1.23 -9.65
C LEU A 3 -11.51 -0.13 -9.56
N SER A 4 -11.71 -0.86 -8.49
CA SER A 4 -11.12 -2.18 -8.32
C SER A 4 -11.92 -3.29 -9.02
N LEU A 5 -13.15 -3.00 -9.47
CA LEU A 5 -14.09 -4.00 -9.99
C LEU A 5 -14.17 -5.24 -9.08
N GLY A 6 -14.06 -5.04 -7.76
CA GLY A 6 -14.04 -6.12 -6.78
C GLY A 6 -12.71 -6.88 -6.65
N GLN A 7 -11.65 -6.43 -7.33
CA GLN A 7 -10.33 -7.10 -7.28
C GLN A 7 -9.55 -6.79 -5.99
N ASP A 8 -9.99 -5.81 -5.20
CA ASP A 8 -9.39 -5.43 -3.93
C ASP A 8 -9.22 -6.62 -2.96
N ARG A 9 -10.15 -7.56 -2.93
CA ARG A 9 -10.05 -8.79 -2.14
C ARG A 9 -8.93 -9.71 -2.64
N LEU A 10 -8.74 -9.79 -3.97
CA LEU A 10 -7.67 -10.59 -4.56
C LEU A 10 -6.30 -9.97 -4.27
N TRP A 11 -6.20 -8.64 -4.33
CA TRP A 11 -4.97 -7.92 -4.01
C TRP A 11 -4.60 -8.08 -2.54
N ARG A 12 -5.56 -7.95 -1.61
CA ARG A 12 -5.32 -8.20 -0.16
C ARG A 12 -4.83 -9.62 0.12
N ARG A 13 -5.42 -10.63 -0.54
CA ARG A 13 -4.91 -12.02 -0.44
C ARG A 13 -3.50 -12.16 -1.00
N ALA A 14 -3.19 -11.45 -2.07
CA ALA A 14 -1.84 -11.46 -2.65
C ALA A 14 -0.82 -10.80 -1.70
N VAL A 15 -1.19 -9.71 -1.03
CA VAL A 15 -0.38 -9.04 0.00
C VAL A 15 -0.10 -9.99 1.16
N LEU A 16 -1.12 -10.60 1.76
CA LEU A 16 -0.97 -11.57 2.84
C LEU A 16 -0.04 -12.73 2.45
N LYS A 17 -0.23 -13.28 1.24
CA LYS A 17 0.62 -14.36 0.73
C LYS A 17 2.06 -13.93 0.49
N ALA A 18 2.30 -12.69 0.06
CA ALA A 18 3.64 -12.18 -0.18
C ALA A 18 4.36 -11.83 1.12
N ASP A 19 3.64 -11.39 2.11
CA ASP A 19 4.17 -11.15 3.46
C ASP A 19 4.61 -12.45 4.11
N ASP A 20 3.92 -13.57 3.85
CA ASP A 20 4.15 -14.84 4.54
C ASP A 20 3.96 -14.70 6.06
N ALA A 21 2.92 -13.95 6.45
CA ALA A 21 2.59 -13.67 7.84
C ALA A 21 2.36 -14.94 8.65
N ARG A 22 2.91 -15.00 9.85
CA ARG A 22 2.82 -16.13 10.76
C ARG A 22 2.09 -15.72 12.03
N PRO A 23 1.45 -16.68 12.70
CA PRO A 23 0.89 -16.40 14.02
C PRO A 23 1.96 -15.85 14.98
N GLY A 24 1.63 -14.71 15.62
CA GLY A 24 2.52 -14.01 16.54
C GLY A 24 3.50 -13.03 15.88
N ASP A 25 3.57 -12.93 14.54
CA ASP A 25 4.32 -11.87 13.88
C ASP A 25 3.74 -10.50 14.24
N LYS A 26 4.59 -9.53 14.54
CA LYS A 26 4.19 -8.14 14.75
C LYS A 26 4.27 -7.37 13.45
N ILE A 27 3.12 -6.96 12.93
CA ILE A 27 3.00 -6.34 11.60
C ILE A 27 2.54 -4.89 11.73
N LEU A 28 3.25 -3.98 11.09
CA LEU A 28 2.83 -2.59 10.92
C LEU A 28 2.15 -2.43 9.56
N ASP A 29 0.87 -2.13 9.56
CA ASP A 29 0.09 -1.83 8.35
C ASP A 29 -0.09 -0.32 8.22
N ILE A 30 0.66 0.30 7.29
CA ILE A 30 0.70 1.76 7.09
C ILE A 30 -0.30 2.15 6.00
N ALA A 31 -0.91 3.32 6.16
CA ALA A 31 -2.05 3.79 5.37
C ALA A 31 -3.24 2.80 5.46
N ALA A 32 -3.43 2.22 6.64
CA ALA A 32 -4.44 1.21 6.91
C ALA A 32 -5.88 1.74 6.81
N GLY A 33 -6.06 3.06 6.80
CA GLY A 33 -7.37 3.69 6.75
C GLY A 33 -8.26 3.23 7.91
N ALA A 34 -9.37 2.57 7.58
CA ALA A 34 -10.28 1.97 8.56
C ALA A 34 -9.93 0.52 8.94
N GLY A 35 -8.70 0.06 8.62
CA GLY A 35 -8.17 -1.25 9.02
C GLY A 35 -8.59 -2.44 8.16
N THR A 36 -9.20 -2.19 7.00
CA THR A 36 -9.63 -3.30 6.12
C THR A 36 -8.46 -4.09 5.52
N SER A 37 -7.30 -3.46 5.31
CA SER A 37 -6.06 -4.11 4.89
C SER A 37 -5.44 -4.95 5.99
N SER A 38 -5.66 -4.58 7.23
CA SER A 38 -5.14 -5.27 8.42
C SER A 38 -5.87 -6.59 8.73
N GLU A 39 -7.16 -6.68 8.38
CA GLU A 39 -8.01 -7.84 8.72
C GLU A 39 -7.41 -9.21 8.29
N PRO A 40 -6.90 -9.39 7.06
CA PRO A 40 -6.31 -10.69 6.67
C PRO A 40 -5.11 -11.13 7.52
N PHE A 41 -4.34 -10.18 8.02
CA PHE A 41 -3.19 -10.48 8.88
C PHE A 41 -3.65 -10.87 10.30
N VAL A 42 -4.67 -10.19 10.82
CA VAL A 42 -5.29 -10.56 12.11
C VAL A 42 -5.89 -11.95 12.03
N ASP A 43 -6.60 -12.26 10.95
CA ASP A 43 -7.17 -13.60 10.70
C ASP A 43 -6.09 -14.69 10.59
N ALA A 44 -4.88 -14.33 10.16
CA ALA A 44 -3.71 -15.21 10.14
C ALA A 44 -3.03 -15.37 11.51
N GLY A 45 -3.51 -14.68 12.54
CA GLY A 45 -2.99 -14.75 13.91
C GLY A 45 -1.82 -13.81 14.20
N ALA A 46 -1.57 -12.81 13.36
CA ALA A 46 -0.54 -11.80 13.59
C ALA A 46 -1.03 -10.71 14.56
N ASP A 47 -0.09 -10.09 15.28
CA ASP A 47 -0.29 -8.86 16.07
C ASP A 47 -0.13 -7.66 15.14
N VAL A 48 -1.25 -7.05 14.76
CA VAL A 48 -1.26 -5.99 13.74
C VAL A 48 -1.47 -4.62 14.37
N VAL A 49 -0.62 -3.68 13.98
CA VAL A 49 -0.76 -2.26 14.32
C VAL A 49 -1.19 -1.50 13.06
N PRO A 50 -2.48 -1.17 12.92
CA PRO A 50 -2.95 -0.29 11.85
C PRO A 50 -2.51 1.14 12.11
N ALA A 51 -1.81 1.75 11.17
CA ALA A 51 -1.34 3.12 11.26
C ALA A 51 -1.81 3.94 10.06
N ASP A 52 -2.24 5.18 10.29
CA ASP A 52 -2.67 6.09 9.23
C ASP A 52 -2.45 7.54 9.63
N PHE A 53 -2.28 8.40 8.64
CA PHE A 53 -2.18 9.84 8.84
C PHE A 53 -3.54 10.48 9.14
N SER A 54 -4.62 9.88 8.63
CA SER A 54 -6.00 10.40 8.74
C SER A 54 -6.67 9.99 10.05
N LEU A 55 -6.73 10.90 11.01
CA LEU A 55 -7.47 10.71 12.27
C LEU A 55 -8.95 10.34 12.03
N GLY A 56 -9.55 10.84 10.94
CA GLY A 56 -10.93 10.50 10.58
C GLY A 56 -11.09 9.02 10.24
N MET A 57 -10.17 8.47 9.44
CA MET A 57 -10.16 7.06 9.07
C MET A 57 -9.89 6.16 10.27
N LEU A 58 -8.93 6.53 11.11
CA LEU A 58 -8.61 5.78 12.35
C LEU A 58 -9.83 5.71 13.30
N ARG A 59 -10.58 6.80 13.45
CA ARG A 59 -11.82 6.81 14.26
C ARG A 59 -12.88 5.87 13.69
N VAL A 60 -13.03 5.79 12.38
CA VAL A 60 -13.92 4.83 11.71
C VAL A 60 -13.45 3.40 11.96
N GLY A 61 -12.15 3.15 11.79
CA GLY A 61 -11.54 1.85 12.07
C GLY A 61 -11.76 1.40 13.51
N LYS A 62 -11.48 2.27 14.47
CA LYS A 62 -11.64 1.97 15.91
C LYS A 62 -13.08 1.65 16.31
N LYS A 63 -14.09 2.25 15.64
CA LYS A 63 -15.51 1.90 15.85
C LYS A 63 -15.88 0.52 15.30
N ARG A 64 -15.17 0.04 14.27
CA ARG A 64 -15.41 -1.27 13.64
C ARG A 64 -14.65 -2.40 14.32
N ARG A 65 -13.43 -2.10 14.78
CA ARG A 65 -12.45 -3.03 15.35
C ARG A 65 -11.80 -2.36 16.56
N ASP A 66 -12.52 -2.36 17.67
CA ASP A 66 -12.07 -1.80 18.96
C ASP A 66 -10.95 -2.63 19.63
N ASP A 67 -10.78 -3.86 19.15
CA ASP A 67 -9.71 -4.78 19.51
C ASP A 67 -8.34 -4.38 18.93
N LEU A 68 -8.28 -3.57 17.85
CA LEU A 68 -7.03 -3.17 17.22
C LEU A 68 -6.47 -1.85 17.76
N GLY A 69 -5.15 -1.78 17.85
CA GLY A 69 -4.38 -0.62 18.30
C GLY A 69 -4.15 0.42 17.20
N PHE A 70 -5.22 1.04 16.68
CA PHE A 70 -5.09 2.09 15.65
C PHE A 70 -4.20 3.24 16.12
N THR A 71 -3.18 3.56 15.33
CA THR A 71 -2.15 4.56 15.66
C THR A 71 -2.12 5.67 14.61
N ALA A 72 -2.13 6.93 15.06
CA ALA A 72 -1.89 8.06 14.17
C ALA A 72 -0.39 8.14 13.87
N ALA A 73 -0.02 8.10 12.58
CA ALA A 73 1.37 8.12 12.18
C ALA A 73 1.57 8.80 10.82
N ASP A 74 2.66 9.55 10.72
CA ASP A 74 3.22 9.97 9.45
C ASP A 74 4.21 8.89 8.98
N ALA A 75 4.04 8.42 7.73
CA ALA A 75 4.89 7.40 7.13
C ALA A 75 6.38 7.80 7.07
N MET A 76 6.66 9.11 6.96
CA MET A 76 8.02 9.68 6.94
C MET A 76 8.61 9.85 8.35
N ARG A 77 7.82 9.66 9.42
CA ARG A 77 8.27 9.80 10.81
C ARG A 77 7.43 8.93 11.74
N LEU A 78 7.69 7.65 11.73
CA LEU A 78 6.91 6.66 12.46
C LEU A 78 7.14 6.74 13.98
N PRO A 79 6.10 6.76 14.83
CA PRO A 79 6.21 6.88 16.28
C PRO A 79 6.55 5.53 16.94
N PHE A 80 7.43 4.76 16.33
CA PHE A 80 7.84 3.44 16.81
C PHE A 80 9.35 3.35 16.97
N ALA A 81 9.80 2.52 17.88
CA ALA A 81 11.21 2.25 18.07
C ALA A 81 11.81 1.46 16.90
N ASP A 82 13.12 1.52 16.75
CA ASP A 82 13.86 0.72 15.77
C ASP A 82 13.62 -0.77 16.01
N ASN A 83 13.62 -1.54 14.93
CA ASN A 83 13.53 -3.01 14.97
C ASN A 83 12.32 -3.55 15.76
N SER A 84 11.16 -2.91 15.64
CA SER A 84 9.95 -3.23 16.42
C SER A 84 9.02 -4.22 15.72
N PHE A 85 9.12 -4.37 14.38
CA PHE A 85 8.18 -5.14 13.59
C PHE A 85 8.84 -6.26 12.78
N ASP A 86 8.15 -7.38 12.65
CA ASP A 86 8.55 -8.52 11.80
C ASP A 86 8.20 -8.27 10.33
N ALA A 87 7.19 -7.43 10.09
CA ALA A 87 6.84 -6.98 8.75
C ALA A 87 6.27 -5.55 8.77
N VAL A 88 6.47 -4.84 7.67
CA VAL A 88 5.86 -3.55 7.36
C VAL A 88 5.11 -3.68 6.05
N THR A 89 3.84 -3.31 6.04
CA THR A 89 3.01 -3.34 4.83
C THR A 89 2.39 -1.99 4.53
N MET A 90 2.22 -1.69 3.25
CA MET A 90 1.51 -0.49 2.80
C MET A 90 0.74 -0.79 1.51
N SER A 91 -0.56 -0.56 1.52
CA SER A 91 -1.42 -0.79 0.37
C SER A 91 -2.08 0.49 -0.11
N PHE A 92 -1.80 0.91 -1.36
CA PHE A 92 -2.38 2.08 -2.04
C PHE A 92 -2.19 3.42 -1.32
N GLY A 93 -1.11 3.53 -0.52
CA GLY A 93 -0.79 4.72 0.26
C GLY A 93 0.48 5.42 -0.17
N LEU A 94 1.47 4.69 -0.69
CA LEU A 94 2.83 5.19 -0.88
C LEU A 94 2.91 6.35 -1.90
N ARG A 95 2.09 6.32 -2.95
CA ARG A 95 2.04 7.41 -3.95
C ARG A 95 1.52 8.76 -3.39
N ASN A 96 0.91 8.74 -2.20
CA ASN A 96 0.40 9.94 -1.53
C ASN A 96 1.37 10.49 -0.48
N VAL A 97 2.49 9.81 -0.25
CA VAL A 97 3.53 10.26 0.67
C VAL A 97 4.35 11.37 0.00
N ALA A 98 4.68 12.40 0.75
CA ALA A 98 5.39 13.57 0.20
C ALA A 98 6.83 13.24 -0.18
N ASP A 99 7.51 12.40 0.59
CA ASP A 99 8.85 11.88 0.31
C ASP A 99 8.86 10.36 0.48
N VAL A 100 8.99 9.66 -0.64
CA VAL A 100 8.98 8.19 -0.67
C VAL A 100 10.26 7.61 -0.09
N ASP A 101 11.40 8.26 -0.31
CA ASP A 101 12.70 7.77 0.16
C ASP A 101 12.78 7.87 1.68
N ASP A 102 12.31 8.98 2.28
CA ASP A 102 12.18 9.13 3.73
C ASP A 102 11.26 8.05 4.33
N ALA A 103 10.11 7.81 3.70
CA ALA A 103 9.18 6.78 4.18
C ALA A 103 9.79 5.38 4.12
N LEU A 104 10.44 5.02 3.01
CA LEU A 104 11.09 3.71 2.86
C LEU A 104 12.24 3.53 3.86
N GLY A 105 12.97 4.60 4.20
CA GLY A 105 13.98 4.62 5.26
C GLY A 105 13.36 4.38 6.65
N GLU A 106 12.24 5.04 6.96
CA GLU A 106 11.51 4.81 8.21
C GLU A 106 10.96 3.39 8.32
N PHE A 107 10.46 2.83 7.20
CA PHE A 107 10.03 1.42 7.17
C PHE A 107 11.20 0.48 7.48
N ALA A 108 12.39 0.76 6.91
CA ALA A 108 13.58 -0.01 7.20
C ALA A 108 14.01 0.16 8.66
N ARG A 109 13.92 1.37 9.23
CA ARG A 109 14.28 1.61 10.64
C ARG A 109 13.43 0.80 11.60
N VAL A 110 12.11 0.78 11.41
CA VAL A 110 11.19 0.10 12.33
C VAL A 110 11.11 -1.40 12.12
N ALA A 111 11.45 -1.92 10.94
CA ALA A 111 11.53 -3.35 10.69
C ALA A 111 12.75 -3.97 11.38
N ARG A 112 12.64 -5.20 11.86
CA ARG A 112 13.74 -5.98 12.42
C ARG A 112 14.70 -6.45 11.32
N PRO A 113 15.98 -6.76 11.61
CA PRO A 113 16.81 -7.53 10.69
C PRO A 113 16.12 -8.83 10.28
N GLY A 114 16.09 -9.12 8.97
CA GLY A 114 15.29 -10.21 8.40
C GLY A 114 13.79 -9.90 8.28
N GLY A 115 13.34 -8.73 8.72
CA GLY A 115 11.96 -8.28 8.60
C GLY A 115 11.54 -8.05 7.15
N ARG A 116 10.25 -8.17 6.88
CA ARG A 116 9.67 -8.09 5.54
C ARG A 116 9.09 -6.71 5.25
N LEU A 117 9.21 -6.27 4.00
CA LEU A 117 8.45 -5.15 3.44
C LEU A 117 7.53 -5.67 2.35
N VAL A 118 6.27 -5.28 2.38
CA VAL A 118 5.31 -5.57 1.30
C VAL A 118 4.57 -4.29 0.92
N ILE A 119 4.76 -3.84 -0.31
CA ILE A 119 4.08 -2.68 -0.88
C ILE A 119 3.17 -3.14 -2.00
N CYS A 120 1.88 -2.82 -1.91
CA CYS A 120 0.90 -3.01 -2.97
C CYS A 120 0.45 -1.65 -3.47
N GLU A 121 0.81 -1.30 -4.71
CA GLU A 121 0.52 0.03 -5.24
C GLU A 121 0.19 -0.04 -6.74
N PHE A 122 -0.49 0.99 -7.23
CA PHE A 122 -0.69 1.16 -8.66
C PHE A 122 0.65 1.20 -9.39
N SER A 123 0.65 0.79 -10.66
CA SER A 123 1.84 0.75 -11.48
C SER A 123 1.49 0.85 -12.96
N ALA A 124 2.49 0.72 -13.83
CA ALA A 124 2.30 0.79 -15.26
C ALA A 124 2.08 -0.60 -15.88
N PRO A 125 0.99 -0.83 -16.65
CA PRO A 125 0.82 -2.07 -17.39
C PRO A 125 2.04 -2.40 -18.26
N THR A 126 2.47 -3.65 -18.26
CA THR A 126 3.70 -4.08 -18.95
C THR A 126 3.49 -4.23 -20.47
N ASN A 127 2.27 -4.56 -20.90
CA ASN A 127 1.92 -4.60 -22.31
C ASN A 127 1.67 -3.17 -22.84
N LYS A 128 2.40 -2.74 -23.87
CA LYS A 128 2.33 -1.38 -24.43
C LYS A 128 0.94 -1.00 -24.92
N ALA A 129 0.25 -1.90 -25.64
CA ALA A 129 -1.11 -1.62 -26.15
C ALA A 129 -2.11 -1.48 -25.00
N PHE A 130 -2.03 -2.38 -24.01
CA PHE A 130 -2.87 -2.30 -22.82
C PHE A 130 -2.59 -1.03 -21.99
N ARG A 131 -1.33 -0.64 -21.86
CA ARG A 131 -0.93 0.62 -21.19
C ARG A 131 -1.58 1.83 -21.86
N THR A 132 -1.56 1.90 -23.19
CA THR A 132 -2.20 3.01 -23.94
C THR A 132 -3.67 3.07 -23.64
N VAL A 133 -4.39 1.94 -23.75
CA VAL A 133 -5.85 1.88 -23.48
C VAL A 133 -6.16 2.24 -22.03
N TYR A 134 -5.36 1.72 -21.09
CA TYR A 134 -5.55 2.01 -19.66
C TYR A 134 -5.31 3.49 -19.31
N THR A 135 -4.27 4.10 -19.88
CA THR A 135 -3.98 5.53 -19.69
C THR A 135 -5.08 6.40 -20.28
N GLU A 136 -5.55 6.08 -21.48
CA GLU A 136 -6.70 6.77 -22.11
C GLU A 136 -7.97 6.64 -21.26
N TYR A 137 -8.23 5.45 -20.72
CA TYR A 137 -9.35 5.23 -19.79
C TYR A 137 -9.25 6.09 -18.55
N LEU A 138 -8.10 6.10 -17.86
CA LEU A 138 -7.87 6.89 -16.65
C LEU A 138 -8.03 8.40 -16.89
N MET A 139 -7.49 8.89 -18.01
CA MET A 139 -7.42 10.34 -18.26
C MET A 139 -8.67 10.89 -18.93
N ARG A 140 -9.35 10.11 -19.78
CA ARG A 140 -10.48 10.58 -20.58
C ARG A 140 -11.83 10.03 -20.17
N ALA A 141 -11.91 8.76 -19.80
CA ALA A 141 -13.18 8.12 -19.49
C ALA A 141 -13.56 8.20 -18.01
N LEU A 142 -12.59 8.06 -17.10
CA LEU A 142 -12.85 8.03 -15.67
C LEU A 142 -13.38 9.38 -15.12
N PRO A 143 -12.80 10.56 -15.43
CA PRO A 143 -13.27 11.82 -14.86
C PRO A 143 -14.76 12.13 -15.18
N PRO A 144 -15.26 12.02 -16.41
CA PRO A 144 -16.67 12.30 -16.70
C PRO A 144 -17.62 11.26 -16.07
N VAL A 145 -17.20 10.00 -15.93
CA VAL A 145 -17.97 8.98 -15.22
C VAL A 145 -18.04 9.32 -13.74
N ALA A 146 -16.91 9.66 -13.13
CA ALA A 146 -16.83 10.03 -11.72
C ALA A 146 -17.73 11.24 -11.38
N ARG A 147 -17.81 12.24 -12.27
CA ARG A 147 -18.69 13.40 -12.10
C ARG A 147 -20.18 13.02 -12.05
N LYS A 148 -20.58 11.90 -12.66
CA LYS A 148 -21.98 11.45 -12.68
C LYS A 148 -22.35 10.55 -11.52
N VAL A 149 -21.39 9.79 -10.98
CA VAL A 149 -21.68 8.72 -10.01
C VAL A 149 -21.03 8.93 -8.64
N SER A 150 -20.14 9.90 -8.50
CA SER A 150 -19.40 10.14 -7.24
C SER A 150 -19.82 11.45 -6.57
N SER A 151 -19.89 11.41 -5.25
CA SER A 151 -20.06 12.61 -4.41
C SER A 151 -18.79 13.48 -4.34
N ASN A 152 -17.63 12.95 -4.76
CA ASN A 152 -16.37 13.67 -4.80
C ASN A 152 -15.61 13.36 -6.12
N PRO A 153 -15.95 13.99 -7.24
CA PRO A 153 -15.31 13.77 -8.54
C PRO A 153 -13.81 14.13 -8.56
N ASP A 154 -13.40 15.15 -7.79
CA ASP A 154 -12.02 15.64 -7.79
C ASP A 154 -11.03 14.58 -7.25
N SER A 155 -11.48 13.72 -6.33
CA SER A 155 -10.66 12.61 -5.84
C SER A 155 -10.31 11.59 -6.95
N TYR A 156 -11.14 11.45 -7.97
CA TYR A 156 -10.85 10.56 -9.11
C TYR A 156 -9.89 11.20 -10.12
N VAL A 157 -9.98 12.52 -10.30
CA VAL A 157 -8.99 13.26 -11.11
C VAL A 157 -7.62 13.16 -10.44
N TYR A 158 -7.54 13.44 -9.15
CA TYR A 158 -6.32 13.28 -8.36
C TYR A 158 -5.76 11.86 -8.44
N LEU A 159 -6.62 10.85 -8.33
CA LEU A 159 -6.22 9.44 -8.46
C LEU A 159 -5.60 9.15 -9.82
N ALA A 160 -6.23 9.59 -10.92
CA ALA A 160 -5.71 9.38 -12.26
C ALA A 160 -4.35 10.06 -12.48
N GLU A 161 -4.21 11.30 -11.99
CA GLU A 161 -2.96 12.07 -12.07
C GLU A 161 -1.86 11.43 -11.21
N SER A 162 -2.15 11.03 -9.98
CA SER A 162 -1.20 10.39 -9.08
C SER A 162 -0.72 9.04 -9.64
N ILE A 163 -1.60 8.23 -10.23
CA ILE A 163 -1.21 6.97 -10.89
C ILE A 163 -0.30 7.24 -12.10
N ARG A 164 -0.61 8.27 -12.89
CA ARG A 164 0.19 8.63 -14.07
C ARG A 164 1.59 9.10 -13.72
N ALA A 165 1.72 9.86 -12.63
CA ALA A 165 3.00 10.39 -12.15
C ALA A 165 3.83 9.34 -11.39
N TRP A 166 3.22 8.23 -10.98
CA TRP A 166 3.84 7.20 -10.16
C TRP A 166 4.88 6.38 -10.94
N PRO A 167 6.03 6.03 -10.35
CA PRO A 167 7.04 5.21 -11.00
C PRO A 167 6.53 3.82 -11.40
N ASP A 168 7.17 3.24 -12.40
CA ASP A 168 6.92 1.85 -12.76
C ASP A 168 7.52 0.87 -11.73
N GLN A 169 7.28 -0.41 -11.92
CA GLN A 169 7.70 -1.47 -11.01
C GLN A 169 9.21 -1.47 -10.75
N ARG A 170 9.99 -1.25 -11.81
CA ARG A 170 11.46 -1.27 -11.73
C ARG A 170 11.99 -0.06 -10.97
N ALA A 171 11.48 1.11 -11.29
CA ALA A 171 11.90 2.35 -10.64
C ALA A 171 11.58 2.32 -9.14
N LEU A 172 10.39 1.85 -8.74
CA LEU A 172 10.07 1.66 -7.32
C LEU A 172 10.98 0.62 -6.66
N ALA A 173 11.28 -0.48 -7.33
CA ALA A 173 12.20 -1.49 -6.79
C ALA A 173 13.62 -0.93 -6.58
N GLU A 174 14.07 -0.01 -7.43
CA GLU A 174 15.36 0.68 -7.28
C GLU A 174 15.36 1.62 -6.06
N GLN A 175 14.27 2.38 -5.83
CA GLN A 175 14.10 3.20 -4.63
C GLN A 175 14.08 2.34 -3.34
N VAL A 176 13.37 1.22 -3.36
CA VAL A 176 13.34 0.28 -2.21
C VAL A 176 14.76 -0.23 -1.90
N ARG A 177 15.56 -0.58 -2.91
CA ARG A 177 16.96 -1.00 -2.70
C ARG A 177 17.81 0.15 -2.15
N ALA A 178 17.65 1.35 -2.68
CA ALA A 178 18.40 2.53 -2.23
C ALA A 178 18.12 2.87 -0.75
N ALA A 179 16.92 2.55 -0.27
CA ALA A 179 16.52 2.70 1.13
C ALA A 179 17.06 1.59 2.06
N GLY A 180 17.93 0.69 1.58
CA GLY A 180 18.60 -0.34 2.39
C GLY A 180 17.83 -1.67 2.52
N TRP A 181 16.91 -1.93 1.60
CA TRP A 181 16.21 -3.20 1.54
C TRP A 181 16.87 -4.17 0.55
N ASP A 182 17.03 -5.42 0.97
CA ASP A 182 17.58 -6.51 0.18
C ASP A 182 16.50 -7.39 -0.45
N GLN A 183 16.90 -8.29 -1.35
CA GLN A 183 16.06 -9.29 -2.01
C GLN A 183 14.78 -8.69 -2.64
N VAL A 184 14.88 -7.47 -3.15
CA VAL A 184 13.73 -6.76 -3.74
C VAL A 184 13.24 -7.47 -4.99
N ALA A 185 12.00 -7.92 -4.94
CA ALA A 185 11.29 -8.55 -6.05
C ALA A 185 9.90 -7.95 -6.19
N TRP A 186 9.31 -8.08 -7.39
CA TRP A 186 7.92 -7.66 -7.58
C TRP A 186 7.13 -8.64 -8.41
N ARG A 187 5.83 -8.57 -8.27
CA ARG A 187 4.84 -9.32 -9.02
C ARG A 187 3.76 -8.38 -9.55
N ASN A 188 3.47 -8.49 -10.84
CA ASN A 188 2.36 -7.75 -11.44
C ASN A 188 1.01 -8.42 -11.10
N LEU A 189 0.05 -7.60 -10.77
CA LEU A 189 -1.34 -7.96 -10.57
C LEU A 189 -2.18 -7.23 -11.63
N SER A 190 -3.29 -7.83 -12.05
CA SER A 190 -4.23 -7.22 -13.00
C SER A 190 -3.56 -6.65 -14.25
N GLY A 191 -2.67 -7.43 -14.88
CA GLY A 191 -1.96 -7.00 -16.09
C GLY A 191 -0.90 -5.90 -15.88
N GLY A 192 -0.50 -5.65 -14.63
CA GLY A 192 0.48 -4.63 -14.24
C GLY A 192 -0.15 -3.29 -13.85
N ILE A 193 -1.47 -3.18 -13.79
CA ILE A 193 -2.17 -2.01 -13.20
C ILE A 193 -1.78 -1.83 -11.74
N VAL A 194 -1.58 -2.93 -11.04
CA VAL A 194 -1.07 -2.98 -9.66
C VAL A 194 0.19 -3.82 -9.65
N ALA A 195 1.15 -3.42 -8.87
CA ALA A 195 2.35 -4.18 -8.57
C ALA A 195 2.49 -4.40 -7.06
N LEU A 196 2.92 -5.59 -6.71
CA LEU A 196 3.24 -5.97 -5.35
C LEU A 196 4.74 -6.14 -5.26
N HIS A 197 5.39 -5.29 -4.46
CA HIS A 197 6.82 -5.36 -4.16
C HIS A 197 7.03 -6.04 -2.82
N ARG A 198 8.03 -6.90 -2.75
CA ARG A 198 8.49 -7.54 -1.51
C ARG A 198 9.97 -7.34 -1.37
N ALA A 199 10.41 -7.08 -0.14
CA ALA A 199 11.81 -6.96 0.20
C ALA A 199 12.08 -7.51 1.61
N ILE A 200 13.36 -7.70 1.95
CA ILE A 200 13.81 -8.16 3.26
C ILE A 200 14.82 -7.15 3.78
N LYS A 201 14.75 -6.82 5.07
CA LYS A 201 15.78 -6.00 5.71
C LYS A 201 17.02 -6.85 5.96
N GLY A 202 18.19 -6.35 5.51
CA GLY A 202 19.48 -6.95 5.81
C GLY A 202 19.89 -6.90 7.29
#